data_288da3733f5d5f656f64737120c93e20
#
_entry.id   288da3733f5d5f656f64737120c93e20
#
_cell.length_a   1.000
_cell.length_b   1.000
_cell.length_c   1.000
_cell.angle_alpha   90.00
_cell.angle_beta   90.00
_cell.angle_gamma   90.00
#
_symmetry.space_group_name_H-M   'P 1'
#
loop_
_entity.id
_entity.type
_entity.pdbx_description
1 polymer ?
#
loop_
_entity_poly.entity_id
_entity_poly.type
_entity_poly.pdbx_seq_one_letter_code
_entity_poly.pdbx_strand_id
1 'polypeptide(L)'
;MKICIVLSTRPEIIKLAPIINVLKQKKIKFFLINTNQHYINIMSNVFFKYFKVPRPKYNIKAPNKTYGSFFSKTIKNIEDILVKEKPNYLMVQGDTNTAFAGCFASSIYNRKFFENKKKIKIIHIEAGLRSFDERMPEEINRRLIDQLSNILFTPTDFDIENLHKERLSSNKSIYKVGNTISDVIKNNLSLIKNNKILLTHNLKIKNFFLITLHRPESVDDPKKLKQLILNFEKLGRKFKTKFIFPVHPRTNKILKKLNLNKTKFIVFIKPLEFLDFLFLMKNSKIVFTDSGGIQEETSLIGVPCITLRTTTERQISLKEKTNILTGYTYSKINKAIAYFFLKKIKPSKAFGDGNVAKRIVKLINQIDKKSTKIN
;
A
#
# COMPACT_ATOMS: atom_id res chain seq x y z
N MET A 1 10.01 9.64 24.75
CA MET A 1 9.47 8.78 23.68
C MET A 1 10.55 8.42 22.64
N LYS A 2 10.72 7.13 22.32
CA LYS A 2 11.60 6.58 21.24
C LYS A 2 10.78 5.58 20.43
N ILE A 3 10.77 5.69 19.11
CA ILE A 3 9.95 4.88 18.21
C ILE A 3 10.84 4.01 17.33
N CYS A 4 10.58 2.69 17.32
CA CYS A 4 11.10 1.76 16.33
C CYS A 4 10.12 1.68 15.17
N ILE A 5 10.57 1.87 13.93
CA ILE A 5 9.73 1.74 12.73
C ILE A 5 10.28 0.59 11.89
N VAL A 6 9.46 -0.43 11.65
CA VAL A 6 9.83 -1.61 10.87
C VAL A 6 9.19 -1.48 9.49
N LEU A 7 10.00 -1.65 8.45
CA LEU A 7 9.59 -1.51 7.05
C LEU A 7 10.46 -2.37 6.13
N SER A 8 10.01 -2.58 4.90
CA SER A 8 10.79 -3.31 3.89
C SER A 8 10.38 -2.96 2.47
N THR A 9 9.08 -2.97 2.20
CA THR A 9 8.55 -2.86 0.85
C THR A 9 8.39 -1.41 0.39
N ARG A 10 8.36 -1.22 -0.92
CA ARG A 10 8.11 0.09 -1.54
C ARG A 10 6.83 0.77 -1.01
N PRO A 11 5.66 0.10 -0.92
CA PRO A 11 4.46 0.71 -0.37
C PRO A 11 4.62 1.18 1.07
N GLU A 12 5.31 0.40 1.93
CA GLU A 12 5.58 0.79 3.31
C GLU A 12 6.44 2.05 3.38
N ILE A 13 7.52 2.13 2.58
CA ILE A 13 8.39 3.32 2.53
C ILE A 13 7.57 4.55 2.12
N ILE A 14 6.75 4.45 1.07
CA ILE A 14 5.92 5.55 0.57
C ILE A 14 4.93 6.02 1.64
N LYS A 15 4.21 5.10 2.27
CA LYS A 15 3.16 5.42 3.25
C LYS A 15 3.71 5.86 4.61
N LEU A 16 4.88 5.37 5.03
CA LEU A 16 5.54 5.79 6.28
C LEU A 16 6.32 7.09 6.13
N ALA A 17 6.76 7.45 4.94
CA ALA A 17 7.57 8.64 4.70
C ALA A 17 6.96 9.95 5.24
N PRO A 18 5.67 10.25 5.06
CA PRO A 18 5.06 11.44 5.65
C PRO A 18 5.16 11.45 7.19
N ILE A 19 4.92 10.32 7.85
CA ILE A 19 5.03 10.19 9.31
C ILE A 19 6.47 10.41 9.75
N ILE A 20 7.44 9.76 9.11
CA ILE A 20 8.87 9.88 9.40
C ILE A 20 9.33 11.33 9.27
N ASN A 21 8.88 12.04 8.22
CA ASN A 21 9.23 13.44 8.02
C ASN A 21 8.64 14.35 9.11
N VAL A 22 7.42 14.09 9.58
CA VAL A 22 6.83 14.82 10.72
C VAL A 22 7.58 14.52 12.03
N LEU A 23 7.98 13.27 12.27
CA LEU A 23 8.79 12.90 13.44
C LEU A 23 10.13 13.65 13.44
N LYS A 24 10.81 13.74 12.28
CA LYS A 24 12.04 14.53 12.11
C LYS A 24 11.82 16.01 12.44
N GLN A 25 10.79 16.62 11.86
CA GLN A 25 10.45 18.03 12.11
C GLN A 25 10.20 18.33 13.58
N LYS A 26 9.55 17.39 14.26
CA LYS A 26 9.25 17.51 15.72
C LYS A 26 10.38 17.03 16.62
N LYS A 27 11.54 16.67 16.08
CA LYS A 27 12.71 16.16 16.81
C LYS A 27 12.41 14.96 17.72
N ILE A 28 11.43 14.14 17.35
CA ILE A 28 11.07 12.91 18.08
C ILE A 28 12.10 11.83 17.74
N LYS A 29 12.66 11.17 18.76
CA LYS A 29 13.64 10.09 18.57
C LYS A 29 13.01 8.87 17.90
N PHE A 30 13.57 8.40 16.79
CA PHE A 30 13.16 7.17 16.13
C PHE A 30 14.35 6.50 15.44
N PHE A 31 14.19 5.24 15.10
CA PHE A 31 15.10 4.50 14.22
C PHE A 31 14.33 3.54 13.33
N LEU A 32 14.93 3.16 12.20
CA LEU A 32 14.34 2.29 11.20
C LEU A 32 15.03 0.94 11.20
N ILE A 33 14.21 -0.12 11.06
CA ILE A 33 14.64 -1.48 10.75
C ILE A 33 14.11 -1.83 9.36
N ASN A 34 15.01 -2.20 8.44
CA ASN A 34 14.65 -2.72 7.13
C ASN A 34 14.89 -4.23 7.09
N THR A 35 13.86 -5.02 6.81
CA THR A 35 13.97 -6.48 6.76
C THR A 35 14.37 -7.02 5.39
N ASN A 36 14.47 -6.15 4.37
CA ASN A 36 14.84 -6.52 3.00
C ASN A 36 14.00 -7.70 2.43
N GLN A 37 12.69 -7.72 2.70
CA GLN A 37 11.78 -8.75 2.21
C GLN A 37 11.82 -8.91 0.67
N HIS A 38 12.11 -7.83 -0.05
CA HIS A 38 12.35 -7.84 -1.49
C HIS A 38 13.78 -7.40 -1.79
N TYR A 39 14.59 -8.27 -2.39
CA TYR A 39 16.04 -8.14 -2.65
C TYR A 39 16.45 -6.99 -3.61
N ILE A 40 15.56 -6.09 -4.01
CA ILE A 40 15.91 -5.04 -4.96
C ILE A 40 16.47 -3.81 -4.20
N ASN A 41 17.67 -3.96 -3.65
CA ASN A 41 18.39 -2.91 -2.92
C ASN A 41 18.56 -1.60 -3.70
N ILE A 42 18.65 -1.65 -5.02
CA ILE A 42 18.83 -0.46 -5.87
C ILE A 42 17.54 0.37 -5.93
N MET A 43 16.38 -0.30 -6.03
CA MET A 43 15.10 0.42 -6.10
C MET A 43 14.68 1.03 -4.76
N SER A 44 14.96 0.38 -3.62
CA SER A 44 14.61 0.93 -2.31
C SER A 44 15.40 2.20 -1.98
N ASN A 45 16.68 2.27 -2.31
CA ASN A 45 17.53 3.45 -2.06
C ASN A 45 17.01 4.72 -2.79
N VAL A 46 16.47 4.56 -3.99
CA VAL A 46 15.84 5.67 -4.74
C VAL A 46 14.66 6.23 -3.96
N PHE A 47 13.81 5.36 -3.38
CA PHE A 47 12.65 5.79 -2.59
C PHE A 47 13.03 6.46 -1.28
N PHE A 48 14.01 5.94 -0.54
CA PHE A 48 14.54 6.58 0.67
C PHE A 48 15.01 8.01 0.38
N LYS A 49 15.78 8.18 -0.70
CA LYS A 49 16.27 9.51 -1.13
C LYS A 49 15.13 10.42 -1.57
N TYR A 50 14.24 9.91 -2.44
CA TYR A 50 13.13 10.69 -2.99
C TYR A 50 12.19 11.21 -1.90
N PHE A 51 11.78 10.36 -0.97
CA PHE A 51 10.88 10.72 0.13
C PHE A 51 11.60 11.32 1.35
N LYS A 52 12.90 11.61 1.27
CA LYS A 52 13.72 12.18 2.35
C LYS A 52 13.67 11.35 3.65
N VAL A 53 13.51 10.03 3.51
CA VAL A 53 13.53 9.07 4.61
C VAL A 53 15.00 8.76 4.96
N PRO A 54 15.41 8.79 6.23
CA PRO A 54 16.79 8.45 6.60
C PRO A 54 17.11 6.98 6.30
N ARG A 55 18.39 6.68 6.15
CA ARG A 55 18.82 5.28 5.99
C ARG A 55 18.43 4.46 7.23
N PRO A 56 17.98 3.22 7.06
CA PRO A 56 17.72 2.33 8.17
C PRO A 56 18.95 2.13 9.05
N LYS A 57 18.77 2.23 10.37
CA LYS A 57 19.84 1.93 11.34
C LYS A 57 20.21 0.46 11.33
N TYR A 58 19.22 -0.41 11.07
CA TYR A 58 19.39 -1.85 11.00
C TYR A 58 18.85 -2.39 9.69
N ASN A 59 19.63 -3.27 9.05
CA ASN A 59 19.25 -3.99 7.83
C ASN A 59 19.35 -5.49 8.10
N ILE A 60 18.22 -6.17 8.13
CA ILE A 60 18.11 -7.61 8.34
C ILE A 60 18.15 -8.30 6.98
N LYS A 61 19.13 -9.18 6.78
CA LYS A 61 19.18 -10.04 5.59
C LYS A 61 18.45 -11.36 5.89
N ALA A 62 17.13 -11.35 5.78
CA ALA A 62 16.34 -12.56 5.95
C ALA A 62 16.34 -13.42 4.69
N PRO A 63 16.41 -14.76 4.79
CA PRO A 63 16.28 -15.63 3.63
C PRO A 63 14.85 -15.63 3.11
N ASN A 64 14.68 -15.59 1.77
CA ASN A 64 13.36 -15.62 1.12
C ASN A 64 13.02 -16.99 0.52
N LYS A 65 13.61 -18.08 1.03
CA LYS A 65 13.34 -19.42 0.50
C LYS A 65 11.95 -19.94 0.90
N THR A 66 11.59 -19.76 2.17
CA THR A 66 10.29 -20.15 2.73
C THR A 66 9.79 -19.10 3.72
N TYR A 67 8.49 -19.07 3.97
CA TYR A 67 7.91 -18.21 5.03
C TYR A 67 8.54 -18.50 6.40
N GLY A 68 8.70 -19.77 6.77
CA GLY A 68 9.32 -20.18 8.03
C GLY A 68 10.73 -19.63 8.20
N SER A 69 11.60 -19.75 7.18
CA SER A 69 12.96 -19.23 7.23
C SER A 69 13.00 -17.70 7.29
N PHE A 70 12.08 -17.01 6.63
CA PHE A 70 11.95 -15.57 6.71
C PHE A 70 11.53 -15.13 8.11
N PHE A 71 10.46 -15.70 8.65
CA PHE A 71 9.92 -15.31 9.95
C PHE A 71 10.87 -15.63 11.09
N SER A 72 11.43 -16.84 11.17
CA SER A 72 12.34 -17.23 12.26
C SER A 72 13.52 -16.27 12.37
N LYS A 73 14.20 -15.99 11.27
CA LYS A 73 15.35 -15.07 11.27
C LYS A 73 14.96 -13.62 11.51
N THR A 74 13.87 -13.16 10.91
CA THR A 74 13.42 -11.77 11.04
C THR A 74 12.98 -11.48 12.47
N ILE A 75 12.16 -12.33 13.07
CA ILE A 75 11.65 -12.19 14.43
C ILE A 75 12.82 -12.18 15.42
N LYS A 76 13.75 -13.16 15.34
CA LYS A 76 14.92 -13.21 16.21
C LYS A 76 15.76 -11.93 16.14
N ASN A 77 16.08 -11.45 14.94
CA ASN A 77 16.90 -10.25 14.79
C ASN A 77 16.18 -9.00 15.31
N ILE A 78 14.86 -8.89 15.09
CA ILE A 78 14.09 -7.75 15.64
C ILE A 78 14.09 -7.83 17.16
N GLU A 79 13.88 -9.00 17.77
CA GLU A 79 13.92 -9.17 19.23
C GLU A 79 15.27 -8.71 19.80
N ASP A 80 16.40 -9.14 19.22
CA ASP A 80 17.75 -8.75 19.63
C ASP A 80 17.93 -7.20 19.56
N ILE A 81 17.40 -6.56 18.51
CA ILE A 81 17.42 -5.10 18.36
C ILE A 81 16.55 -4.42 19.42
N LEU A 82 15.37 -4.95 19.72
CA LEU A 82 14.47 -4.39 20.74
C LEU A 82 15.09 -4.46 22.15
N VAL A 83 15.79 -5.55 22.47
CA VAL A 83 16.55 -5.69 23.73
C VAL A 83 17.63 -4.62 23.83
N LYS A 84 18.36 -4.37 22.75
CA LYS A 84 19.43 -3.34 22.69
C LYS A 84 18.89 -1.92 22.75
N GLU A 85 17.87 -1.61 21.98
CA GLU A 85 17.40 -0.24 21.74
C GLU A 85 16.32 0.22 22.73
N LYS A 86 15.58 -0.70 23.32
CA LYS A 86 14.51 -0.46 24.32
C LYS A 86 13.57 0.68 23.93
N PRO A 87 12.91 0.62 22.73
CA PRO A 87 12.00 1.67 22.32
C PRO A 87 10.72 1.68 23.17
N ASN A 88 10.03 2.82 23.23
CA ASN A 88 8.72 2.92 23.86
C ASN A 88 7.61 2.39 22.94
N TYR A 89 7.80 2.56 21.63
CA TYR A 89 6.83 2.19 20.60
C TYR A 89 7.51 1.42 19.47
N LEU A 90 6.80 0.41 18.93
CA LEU A 90 7.09 -0.18 17.64
C LEU A 90 5.96 0.17 16.68
N MET A 91 6.30 0.71 15.51
CA MET A 91 5.34 1.11 14.48
C MET A 91 5.52 0.24 13.24
N VAL A 92 4.41 -0.29 12.74
CA VAL A 92 4.32 -1.01 11.48
C VAL A 92 3.22 -0.42 10.60
N GLN A 93 3.27 -0.71 9.29
CA GLN A 93 2.29 -0.25 8.33
C GLN A 93 1.80 -1.40 7.46
N GLY A 94 0.46 -1.51 7.31
CA GLY A 94 -0.17 -2.49 6.42
C GLY A 94 -0.03 -3.93 6.92
N ASP A 95 0.06 -4.85 5.97
CA ASP A 95 -0.18 -6.28 6.16
C ASP A 95 0.95 -7.18 5.64
N THR A 96 2.15 -6.63 5.51
CA THR A 96 3.31 -7.37 5.01
C THR A 96 3.81 -8.39 6.04
N ASN A 97 4.56 -9.40 5.57
CA ASN A 97 5.26 -10.32 6.47
C ASN A 97 6.22 -9.58 7.41
N THR A 98 6.80 -8.48 6.95
CA THR A 98 7.65 -7.59 7.74
C THR A 98 6.88 -6.95 8.90
N ALA A 99 5.70 -6.42 8.63
CA ALA A 99 4.83 -5.81 9.65
C ALA A 99 4.43 -6.85 10.70
N PHE A 100 4.01 -8.05 10.27
CA PHE A 100 3.68 -9.13 11.18
C PHE A 100 4.90 -9.56 12.03
N ALA A 101 6.07 -9.78 11.42
CA ALA A 101 7.28 -10.15 12.14
C ALA A 101 7.66 -9.11 13.21
N GLY A 102 7.53 -7.82 12.90
CA GLY A 102 7.77 -6.73 13.84
C GLY A 102 6.83 -6.76 15.05
N CYS A 103 5.53 -6.91 14.80
CA CYS A 103 4.52 -7.02 15.85
C CYS A 103 4.73 -8.25 16.73
N PHE A 104 4.99 -9.40 16.11
CA PHE A 104 5.17 -10.65 16.84
C PHE A 104 6.45 -10.61 17.70
N ALA A 105 7.57 -10.10 17.17
CA ALA A 105 8.81 -9.92 17.94
C ALA A 105 8.60 -8.99 19.16
N SER A 106 7.83 -7.91 18.99
CA SER A 106 7.49 -7.02 20.13
C SER A 106 6.60 -7.69 21.15
N SER A 107 5.69 -8.55 20.73
CA SER A 107 4.83 -9.33 21.64
C SER A 107 5.66 -10.32 22.47
N ILE A 108 6.61 -11.02 21.86
CA ILE A 108 7.56 -11.92 22.56
C ILE A 108 8.41 -11.11 23.56
N TYR A 109 8.97 -9.98 23.11
CA TYR A 109 9.74 -9.09 23.97
C TYR A 109 8.94 -8.67 25.22
N ASN A 110 7.71 -8.22 25.03
CA ASN A 110 6.82 -7.79 26.11
C ASN A 110 6.48 -8.90 27.08
N ARG A 111 6.38 -10.16 26.62
CA ARG A 111 6.15 -11.34 27.46
C ARG A 111 7.37 -11.67 28.31
N LYS A 112 8.57 -11.64 27.73
CA LYS A 112 9.83 -11.95 28.40
C LYS A 112 10.17 -10.93 29.50
N PHE A 113 9.80 -9.65 29.29
CA PHE A 113 10.07 -8.56 30.22
C PHE A 113 8.80 -8.08 30.93
N PHE A 114 7.84 -8.97 31.17
CA PHE A 114 6.54 -8.65 31.74
C PHE A 114 6.62 -7.93 33.09
N GLU A 115 7.56 -8.28 33.95
CA GLU A 115 7.74 -7.72 35.30
C GLU A 115 8.35 -6.32 35.29
N ASN A 116 9.05 -5.92 34.24
CA ASN A 116 9.83 -4.69 34.17
C ASN A 116 9.05 -3.44 33.72
N LYS A 117 7.72 -3.38 33.87
CA LYS A 117 6.84 -2.22 33.57
C LYS A 117 7.07 -1.44 32.25
N LYS A 118 8.15 -1.69 31.51
CA LYS A 118 8.52 -1.01 30.24
C LYS A 118 8.14 -1.81 29.01
N LYS A 119 6.82 -2.03 28.84
CA LYS A 119 6.30 -2.70 27.63
C LYS A 119 6.40 -1.78 26.41
N ILE A 120 6.79 -2.35 25.27
CA ILE A 120 6.75 -1.69 23.98
C ILE A 120 5.29 -1.65 23.51
N LYS A 121 4.72 -0.46 23.28
CA LYS A 121 3.39 -0.33 22.68
C LYS A 121 3.49 -0.48 21.18
N ILE A 122 2.70 -1.37 20.61
CA ILE A 122 2.66 -1.63 19.16
C ILE A 122 1.63 -0.72 18.51
N ILE A 123 2.07 0.00 17.46
CA ILE A 123 1.26 0.91 16.65
C ILE A 123 1.08 0.30 15.27
N HIS A 124 -0.16 0.08 14.86
CA HIS A 124 -0.49 -0.36 13.50
C HIS A 124 -1.08 0.80 12.69
N ILE A 125 -0.38 1.18 11.62
CA ILE A 125 -0.85 2.15 10.61
C ILE A 125 -1.58 1.38 9.52
N GLU A 126 -2.77 1.83 9.15
CA GLU A 126 -3.65 1.17 8.18
C GLU A 126 -4.34 -0.08 8.76
N ALA A 127 -4.74 0.02 10.04
CA ALA A 127 -5.44 -1.04 10.76
C ALA A 127 -6.91 -1.20 10.31
N GLY A 128 -7.47 -2.37 10.52
CA GLY A 128 -8.90 -2.64 10.33
C GLY A 128 -9.33 -2.97 8.91
N LEU A 129 -8.45 -2.92 7.93
CA LEU A 129 -8.77 -3.34 6.56
C LEU A 129 -9.12 -4.83 6.52
N ARG A 130 -10.19 -5.20 5.76
CA ARG A 130 -10.60 -6.59 5.56
C ARG A 130 -11.04 -6.82 4.13
N SER A 131 -10.48 -7.84 3.48
CA SER A 131 -10.95 -8.37 2.20
C SER A 131 -11.87 -9.57 2.37
N PHE A 132 -11.85 -10.19 3.56
CA PHE A 132 -12.53 -11.43 3.90
C PHE A 132 -12.16 -12.61 2.98
N ASP A 133 -10.99 -12.56 2.37
CA ASP A 133 -10.46 -13.61 1.50
C ASP A 133 -9.25 -14.27 2.15
N GLU A 134 -9.48 -15.36 2.86
CA GLU A 134 -8.45 -16.08 3.63
C GLU A 134 -7.39 -16.78 2.76
N ARG A 135 -7.61 -16.84 1.43
CA ARG A 135 -6.58 -17.32 0.49
C ARG A 135 -5.41 -16.31 0.36
N MET A 136 -5.62 -15.08 0.81
CA MET A 136 -4.60 -14.04 0.79
C MET A 136 -3.78 -14.07 2.08
N PRO A 137 -2.45 -14.28 2.01
CA PRO A 137 -1.58 -14.21 3.18
C PRO A 137 -1.68 -12.86 3.91
N GLU A 138 -1.91 -11.79 3.18
CA GLU A 138 -2.09 -10.44 3.72
C GLU A 138 -3.35 -10.34 4.60
N GLU A 139 -4.41 -11.10 4.33
CA GLU A 139 -5.61 -11.09 5.16
C GLU A 139 -5.36 -11.70 6.54
N ILE A 140 -4.59 -12.78 6.58
CA ILE A 140 -4.16 -13.43 7.83
C ILE A 140 -3.25 -12.47 8.61
N ASN A 141 -2.24 -11.89 7.93
CA ASN A 141 -1.29 -10.98 8.55
C ASN A 141 -2.01 -9.79 9.21
N ARG A 142 -2.94 -9.11 8.51
CA ARG A 142 -3.57 -7.89 9.05
C ARG A 142 -4.42 -8.17 10.27
N ARG A 143 -5.13 -9.31 10.31
CA ARG A 143 -5.88 -9.73 11.49
C ARG A 143 -4.95 -9.97 12.68
N LEU A 144 -3.85 -10.69 12.48
CA LEU A 144 -2.88 -10.96 13.54
C LEU A 144 -2.18 -9.68 14.01
N ILE A 145 -1.81 -8.76 13.11
CA ILE A 145 -1.21 -7.47 13.45
C ILE A 145 -2.19 -6.63 14.28
N ASP A 146 -3.47 -6.55 13.88
CA ASP A 146 -4.49 -5.84 14.63
C ASP A 146 -4.67 -6.43 16.04
N GLN A 147 -4.64 -7.77 16.17
CA GLN A 147 -4.71 -8.46 17.46
C GLN A 147 -3.51 -8.17 18.37
N LEU A 148 -2.31 -8.06 17.84
CA LEU A 148 -1.09 -7.82 18.60
C LEU A 148 -0.90 -6.33 18.96
N SER A 149 -1.55 -5.41 18.23
CA SER A 149 -1.32 -3.97 18.37
C SER A 149 -2.12 -3.35 19.52
N ASN A 150 -1.54 -2.34 20.17
CA ASN A 150 -2.18 -1.57 21.24
C ASN A 150 -2.91 -0.33 20.71
N ILE A 151 -2.35 0.27 19.61
CA ILE A 151 -2.85 1.50 19.01
C ILE A 151 -3.11 1.21 17.53
N LEU A 152 -4.34 1.40 17.11
CA LEU A 152 -4.84 1.09 15.79
C LEU A 152 -5.25 2.39 15.08
N PHE A 153 -4.49 2.77 14.06
CA PHE A 153 -4.81 3.91 13.20
C PHE A 153 -5.52 3.44 11.94
N THR A 154 -6.82 3.70 11.86
CA THR A 154 -7.68 3.22 10.77
C THR A 154 -7.83 4.28 9.68
N PRO A 155 -7.89 3.86 8.40
CA PRO A 155 -8.15 4.78 7.28
C PRO A 155 -9.57 5.32 7.26
N THR A 156 -10.58 4.48 7.47
CA THR A 156 -11.99 4.81 7.25
C THR A 156 -12.89 4.27 8.36
N ASP A 157 -14.18 4.65 8.35
CA ASP A 157 -15.17 4.13 9.28
C ASP A 157 -15.44 2.64 9.08
N PHE A 158 -15.37 2.13 7.84
CA PHE A 158 -15.47 0.70 7.57
C PHE A 158 -14.41 -0.11 8.31
N ASP A 159 -13.19 0.43 8.40
CA ASP A 159 -12.08 -0.24 9.08
C ASP A 159 -12.30 -0.28 10.61
N ILE A 160 -12.91 0.77 11.17
CA ILE A 160 -13.34 0.79 12.57
C ILE A 160 -14.44 -0.26 12.80
N GLU A 161 -15.45 -0.32 11.93
CA GLU A 161 -16.54 -1.29 12.03
C GLU A 161 -16.02 -2.73 12.01
N ASN A 162 -15.02 -3.02 11.17
CA ASN A 162 -14.38 -4.34 11.14
C ASN A 162 -13.72 -4.68 12.48
N LEU A 163 -12.98 -3.75 13.08
CA LEU A 163 -12.33 -3.95 14.37
C LEU A 163 -13.37 -4.15 15.50
N HIS A 164 -14.49 -3.44 15.46
CA HIS A 164 -15.59 -3.62 16.43
C HIS A 164 -16.25 -4.98 16.29
N LYS A 165 -16.51 -5.44 15.06
CA LYS A 165 -17.06 -6.79 14.79
C LYS A 165 -16.13 -7.89 15.31
N GLU A 166 -14.83 -7.69 15.27
CA GLU A 166 -13.83 -8.60 15.83
C GLU A 166 -13.57 -8.38 17.34
N ARG A 167 -14.38 -7.53 18.00
CA ARG A 167 -14.31 -7.22 19.46
C ARG A 167 -12.95 -6.69 19.93
N LEU A 168 -12.23 -6.00 19.05
CA LEU A 168 -10.91 -5.44 19.37
C LEU A 168 -10.97 -4.11 20.15
N SER A 169 -12.14 -3.50 20.29
CA SER A 169 -12.32 -2.19 20.92
C SER A 169 -12.17 -2.17 22.45
N SER A 170 -12.32 -3.32 23.13
CA SER A 170 -12.33 -3.35 24.61
C SER A 170 -10.98 -3.02 25.24
N ASN A 171 -9.86 -3.36 24.58
CA ASN A 171 -8.51 -3.24 25.14
C ASN A 171 -7.54 -2.43 24.29
N LYS A 172 -8.01 -1.76 23.24
CA LYS A 172 -7.15 -1.09 22.25
C LYS A 172 -7.61 0.35 22.00
N SER A 173 -6.65 1.20 21.68
CA SER A 173 -6.93 2.57 21.28
C SER A 173 -7.12 2.62 19.75
N ILE A 174 -8.33 2.84 19.27
CA ILE A 174 -8.69 2.92 17.87
C ILE A 174 -8.93 4.38 17.47
N TYR A 175 -8.28 4.85 16.40
CA TYR A 175 -8.42 6.21 15.92
C TYR A 175 -8.59 6.24 14.40
N LYS A 176 -9.66 6.86 13.89
CA LYS A 176 -9.78 7.20 12.48
C LYS A 176 -8.86 8.36 12.14
N VAL A 177 -7.91 8.13 11.26
CA VAL A 177 -6.92 9.14 10.88
C VAL A 177 -6.86 9.41 9.38
N GLY A 178 -7.35 8.49 8.55
CA GLY A 178 -7.14 8.47 7.11
C GLY A 178 -5.94 7.61 6.71
N ASN A 179 -5.61 7.62 5.43
CA ASN A 179 -4.43 6.94 4.88
C ASN A 179 -3.36 7.96 4.50
N THR A 180 -2.12 7.72 4.91
CA THR A 180 -0.96 8.57 4.64
C THR A 180 -0.61 8.71 3.15
N ILE A 181 -1.17 7.86 2.29
CA ILE A 181 -1.07 8.03 0.84
C ILE A 181 -1.69 9.37 0.39
N SER A 182 -2.69 9.89 1.12
CA SER A 182 -3.27 11.22 0.84
C SER A 182 -2.26 12.35 1.03
N ASP A 183 -1.38 12.24 2.05
CA ASP A 183 -0.27 13.18 2.25
C ASP A 183 0.73 13.10 1.10
N VAL A 184 1.05 11.88 0.67
CA VAL A 184 1.97 11.64 -0.46
C VAL A 184 1.41 12.27 -1.74
N ILE A 185 0.15 12.01 -2.07
CA ILE A 185 -0.48 12.57 -3.26
C ILE A 185 -0.51 14.08 -3.18
N LYS A 186 -1.00 14.67 -2.09
CA LYS A 186 -1.07 16.12 -1.91
C LYS A 186 0.28 16.80 -2.11
N ASN A 187 1.33 16.24 -1.51
CA ASN A 187 2.69 16.82 -1.58
C ASN A 187 3.34 16.68 -2.96
N ASN A 188 2.88 15.73 -3.77
CA ASN A 188 3.48 15.45 -5.07
C ASN A 188 2.63 15.94 -6.26
N LEU A 189 1.35 16.22 -6.08
CA LEU A 189 0.48 16.65 -7.19
C LEU A 189 0.95 17.93 -7.90
N SER A 190 1.56 18.86 -7.17
CA SER A 190 2.15 20.09 -7.73
C SER A 190 3.45 19.87 -8.50
N LEU A 191 4.16 18.78 -8.18
CA LEU A 191 5.41 18.40 -8.83
C LEU A 191 5.21 17.66 -10.15
N ILE A 192 3.96 17.20 -10.40
CA ILE A 192 3.58 16.44 -11.59
C ILE A 192 3.34 17.39 -12.76
N LYS A 193 4.41 17.92 -13.34
CA LYS A 193 4.34 18.84 -14.50
C LYS A 193 4.91 18.27 -15.80
N ASN A 194 5.41 17.03 -15.78
CA ASN A 194 6.18 16.49 -16.89
C ASN A 194 5.29 15.83 -17.96
N ASN A 195 5.03 16.59 -19.05
CA ASN A 195 4.29 16.08 -20.21
C ASN A 195 5.11 15.13 -21.10
N LYS A 196 6.39 14.91 -20.80
CA LYS A 196 7.32 14.15 -21.66
C LYS A 196 6.78 12.75 -21.99
N ILE A 197 6.21 12.07 -21.00
CA ILE A 197 5.68 10.70 -21.20
C ILE A 197 4.46 10.68 -22.13
N LEU A 198 3.59 11.70 -22.10
CA LEU A 198 2.48 11.80 -23.03
C LEU A 198 2.98 12.04 -24.45
N LEU A 199 3.96 12.91 -24.62
CA LEU A 199 4.56 13.22 -25.93
C LEU A 199 5.27 11.98 -26.51
N THR A 200 6.09 11.30 -25.69
CA THR A 200 6.85 10.11 -26.14
C THR A 200 5.94 8.99 -26.66
N HIS A 201 4.73 8.87 -26.11
CA HIS A 201 3.79 7.82 -26.49
C HIS A 201 2.60 8.32 -27.31
N ASN A 202 2.64 9.59 -27.77
CA ASN A 202 1.57 10.26 -28.52
C ASN A 202 0.19 10.09 -27.84
N LEU A 203 0.13 10.44 -26.54
CA LEU A 203 -1.05 10.33 -25.71
C LEU A 203 -1.70 11.70 -25.49
N LYS A 204 -3.04 11.73 -25.56
CA LYS A 204 -3.83 12.91 -25.17
C LYS A 204 -4.42 12.71 -23.78
N ILE A 205 -4.45 13.77 -22.99
CA ILE A 205 -5.05 13.79 -21.64
C ILE A 205 -6.48 13.25 -21.72
N LYS A 206 -6.84 12.36 -20.79
CA LYS A 206 -8.15 11.72 -20.70
C LYS A 206 -8.60 10.92 -21.93
N ASN A 207 -7.66 10.54 -22.80
CA ASN A 207 -7.93 9.76 -24.00
C ASN A 207 -7.18 8.43 -24.09
N PHE A 208 -6.79 7.90 -22.94
CA PHE A 208 -6.18 6.57 -22.82
C PHE A 208 -6.61 5.90 -21.51
N PHE A 209 -6.51 4.58 -21.47
CA PHE A 209 -6.67 3.76 -20.29
C PHE A 209 -5.29 3.39 -19.73
N LEU A 210 -5.16 3.29 -18.42
CA LEU A 210 -3.93 2.86 -17.75
C LEU A 210 -4.13 1.48 -17.13
N ILE A 211 -3.22 0.53 -17.39
CA ILE A 211 -3.20 -0.80 -16.77
C ILE A 211 -2.05 -0.86 -15.77
N THR A 212 -2.31 -1.45 -14.61
CA THR A 212 -1.28 -1.89 -13.68
C THR A 212 -1.64 -3.23 -13.06
N LEU A 213 -0.85 -4.25 -13.39
CA LEU A 213 -1.00 -5.63 -12.92
C LEU A 213 0.34 -6.13 -12.37
N HIS A 214 0.34 -6.66 -11.18
CA HIS A 214 1.55 -7.13 -10.50
C HIS A 214 1.30 -8.33 -9.58
N ARG A 215 0.05 -8.67 -9.29
CA ARG A 215 -0.27 -9.80 -8.42
C ARG A 215 0.00 -11.13 -9.14
N PRO A 216 0.60 -12.11 -8.43
CA PRO A 216 0.84 -13.44 -9.01
C PRO A 216 -0.42 -14.05 -9.65
N GLU A 217 -1.57 -13.89 -8.98
CA GLU A 217 -2.87 -14.42 -9.44
C GLU A 217 -3.32 -13.84 -10.79
N SER A 218 -2.83 -12.65 -11.13
CA SER A 218 -3.17 -11.95 -12.38
C SER A 218 -2.17 -12.21 -13.50
N VAL A 219 -0.87 -12.35 -13.16
CA VAL A 219 0.22 -12.32 -14.16
C VAL A 219 0.99 -13.63 -14.30
N ASP A 220 0.97 -14.52 -13.28
CA ASP A 220 1.75 -15.75 -13.28
C ASP A 220 1.02 -16.91 -13.97
N ASP A 221 -0.31 -16.87 -14.11
CA ASP A 221 -1.08 -17.81 -14.91
C ASP A 221 -1.12 -17.34 -16.38
N PRO A 222 -0.42 -18.06 -17.29
CA PRO A 222 -0.35 -17.66 -18.70
C PRO A 222 -1.72 -17.65 -19.40
N LYS A 223 -2.64 -18.56 -19.02
CA LYS A 223 -3.99 -18.64 -19.63
C LYS A 223 -4.80 -17.40 -19.23
N LYS A 224 -4.78 -17.05 -17.95
CA LYS A 224 -5.48 -15.88 -17.41
C LYS A 224 -4.91 -14.58 -17.99
N LEU A 225 -3.59 -14.42 -18.01
CA LEU A 225 -2.93 -13.26 -18.61
C LEU A 225 -3.29 -13.13 -20.11
N LYS A 226 -3.25 -14.23 -20.87
CA LYS A 226 -3.67 -14.25 -22.28
C LYS A 226 -5.11 -13.76 -22.44
N GLN A 227 -6.03 -14.28 -21.63
CA GLN A 227 -7.44 -13.89 -21.67
C GLN A 227 -7.63 -12.39 -21.36
N LEU A 228 -6.91 -11.86 -20.37
CA LEU A 228 -6.95 -10.43 -20.02
C LEU A 228 -6.45 -9.56 -21.19
N ILE A 229 -5.31 -9.88 -21.78
CA ILE A 229 -4.77 -9.13 -22.92
C ILE A 229 -5.73 -9.14 -24.09
N LEU A 230 -6.32 -10.29 -24.43
CA LEU A 230 -7.33 -10.38 -25.49
C LEU A 230 -8.60 -9.57 -25.16
N ASN A 231 -9.02 -9.55 -23.91
CA ASN A 231 -10.15 -8.74 -23.46
C ASN A 231 -9.84 -7.24 -23.60
N PHE A 232 -8.66 -6.79 -23.20
CA PHE A 232 -8.24 -5.40 -23.37
C PHE A 232 -8.14 -4.99 -24.85
N GLU A 233 -7.65 -5.86 -25.69
CA GLU A 233 -7.57 -5.61 -27.14
C GLU A 233 -8.97 -5.44 -27.76
N LYS A 234 -9.94 -6.32 -27.40
CA LYS A 234 -11.35 -6.20 -27.80
C LYS A 234 -12.00 -4.91 -27.28
N LEU A 235 -11.73 -4.55 -26.01
CA LEU A 235 -12.25 -3.33 -25.39
C LEU A 235 -11.64 -2.08 -26.03
N GLY A 236 -10.33 -2.09 -26.30
CA GLY A 236 -9.65 -0.99 -26.98
C GLY A 236 -10.23 -0.72 -28.36
N ARG A 237 -10.54 -1.77 -29.13
CA ARG A 237 -11.22 -1.66 -30.43
C ARG A 237 -12.63 -1.10 -30.27
N LYS A 238 -13.41 -1.62 -29.31
CA LYS A 238 -14.79 -1.18 -29.07
C LYS A 238 -14.88 0.29 -28.70
N PHE A 239 -14.03 0.74 -27.75
CA PHE A 239 -14.06 2.10 -27.24
C PHE A 239 -13.13 3.07 -27.98
N LYS A 240 -12.44 2.60 -29.04
CA LYS A 240 -11.46 3.37 -29.83
C LYS A 240 -10.41 4.05 -28.95
N THR A 241 -9.98 3.38 -27.86
CA THR A 241 -9.10 3.92 -26.84
C THR A 241 -7.91 2.99 -26.58
N LYS A 242 -6.68 3.55 -26.56
CA LYS A 242 -5.47 2.79 -26.25
C LYS A 242 -5.36 2.50 -24.75
N PHE A 243 -4.84 1.33 -24.44
CA PHE A 243 -4.38 0.96 -23.12
C PHE A 243 -2.87 1.16 -23.00
N ILE A 244 -2.41 1.85 -21.96
CA ILE A 244 -1.00 1.98 -21.64
C ILE A 244 -0.70 1.04 -20.49
N PHE A 245 0.27 0.16 -20.71
CA PHE A 245 0.63 -0.85 -19.73
C PHE A 245 2.12 -0.77 -19.37
N PRO A 246 2.49 -0.06 -18.31
CA PRO A 246 3.82 -0.18 -17.69
C PRO A 246 4.00 -1.61 -17.18
N VAL A 247 4.80 -2.41 -17.85
CA VAL A 247 4.87 -3.84 -17.59
C VAL A 247 6.18 -4.22 -16.90
N HIS A 248 6.06 -4.97 -15.79
CA HIS A 248 7.22 -5.49 -15.08
C HIS A 248 8.02 -6.47 -15.98
N PRO A 249 9.36 -6.52 -15.92
CA PRO A 249 10.19 -7.40 -16.77
C PRO A 249 9.78 -8.86 -16.71
N ARG A 250 9.37 -9.38 -15.55
CA ARG A 250 8.85 -10.75 -15.39
C ARG A 250 7.61 -11.00 -16.23
N THR A 251 6.62 -10.12 -16.14
CA THR A 251 5.37 -10.21 -16.91
C THR A 251 5.65 -10.06 -18.41
N ASN A 252 6.58 -9.16 -18.78
CA ASN A 252 6.96 -8.97 -20.18
C ASN A 252 7.58 -10.23 -20.80
N LYS A 253 8.37 -11.01 -20.04
CA LYS A 253 8.89 -12.30 -20.48
C LYS A 253 7.76 -13.29 -20.81
N ILE A 254 6.71 -13.32 -19.99
CA ILE A 254 5.53 -14.20 -20.24
C ILE A 254 4.77 -13.72 -21.46
N LEU A 255 4.53 -12.43 -21.62
CA LEU A 255 3.86 -11.86 -22.78
C LEU A 255 4.60 -12.17 -24.09
N LYS A 256 5.93 -12.10 -24.08
CA LYS A 256 6.76 -12.48 -25.25
C LYS A 256 6.62 -13.96 -25.59
N LYS A 257 6.67 -14.86 -24.59
CA LYS A 257 6.48 -16.30 -24.78
C LYS A 257 5.11 -16.64 -25.37
N LEU A 258 4.10 -15.84 -25.06
CA LEU A 258 2.73 -16.01 -25.54
C LEU A 258 2.47 -15.27 -26.87
N ASN A 259 3.46 -14.61 -27.47
CA ASN A 259 3.34 -13.76 -28.66
C ASN A 259 2.28 -12.64 -28.49
N LEU A 260 2.12 -12.12 -27.26
CA LEU A 260 1.14 -11.09 -26.91
C LEU A 260 1.76 -9.70 -26.67
N ASN A 261 3.03 -9.53 -26.99
CA ASN A 261 3.78 -8.28 -26.81
C ASN A 261 3.60 -7.28 -27.97
N LYS A 262 2.87 -7.65 -29.02
CA LYS A 262 2.51 -6.79 -30.17
C LYS A 262 1.00 -6.79 -30.33
N THR A 263 0.38 -5.66 -30.02
CA THR A 263 -1.08 -5.47 -30.06
C THR A 263 -1.40 -4.12 -30.68
N LYS A 264 -2.62 -3.93 -31.19
CA LYS A 264 -3.04 -2.69 -31.82
C LYS A 264 -3.46 -1.62 -30.78
N PHE A 265 -4.13 -2.08 -29.72
CA PHE A 265 -4.74 -1.17 -28.73
C PHE A 265 -4.02 -1.17 -27.38
N ILE A 266 -3.02 -2.03 -27.15
CA ILE A 266 -2.23 -2.01 -25.91
C ILE A 266 -0.80 -1.60 -26.24
N VAL A 267 -0.33 -0.54 -25.58
CA VAL A 267 1.03 -0.03 -25.66
C VAL A 267 1.78 -0.48 -24.42
N PHE A 268 2.67 -1.44 -24.56
CA PHE A 268 3.54 -1.90 -23.49
C PHE A 268 4.73 -0.96 -23.35
N ILE A 269 4.93 -0.44 -22.13
CA ILE A 269 6.04 0.46 -21.83
C ILE A 269 6.88 -0.09 -20.67
N LYS A 270 8.09 0.43 -20.50
CA LYS A 270 8.94 0.09 -19.35
C LYS A 270 8.27 0.51 -18.02
N PRO A 271 8.60 -0.17 -16.91
CA PRO A 271 8.18 0.30 -15.58
C PRO A 271 8.53 1.77 -15.38
N LEU A 272 7.64 2.50 -14.74
CA LEU A 272 7.79 3.94 -14.52
C LEU A 272 8.22 4.23 -13.08
N GLU A 273 8.86 5.37 -12.91
CA GLU A 273 9.07 5.95 -11.60
C GLU A 273 7.73 6.45 -10.99
N PHE A 274 7.72 6.64 -9.69
CA PHE A 274 6.48 6.96 -8.94
C PHE A 274 5.75 8.20 -9.50
N LEU A 275 6.47 9.29 -9.78
CA LEU A 275 5.85 10.52 -10.28
C LEU A 275 5.30 10.37 -11.70
N ASP A 276 6.03 9.69 -12.57
CA ASP A 276 5.59 9.47 -13.94
C ASP A 276 4.36 8.57 -13.98
N PHE A 277 4.32 7.56 -13.10
CA PHE A 277 3.15 6.69 -12.96
C PHE A 277 1.94 7.48 -12.42
N LEU A 278 2.14 8.30 -11.38
CA LEU A 278 1.10 9.16 -10.82
C LEU A 278 0.60 10.19 -11.84
N PHE A 279 1.50 10.72 -12.69
CA PHE A 279 1.16 11.60 -13.80
C PHE A 279 0.26 10.89 -14.83
N LEU A 280 0.63 9.70 -15.28
CA LEU A 280 -0.20 8.92 -16.20
C LEU A 280 -1.55 8.59 -15.57
N MET A 281 -1.57 8.19 -14.30
CA MET A 281 -2.80 7.88 -13.56
C MET A 281 -3.73 9.10 -13.54
N LYS A 282 -3.25 10.27 -13.14
CA LYS A 282 -4.03 11.52 -13.11
C LYS A 282 -4.62 11.87 -14.47
N ASN A 283 -3.89 11.62 -15.55
CA ASN A 283 -4.27 11.98 -16.92
C ASN A 283 -4.97 10.85 -17.70
N SER A 284 -5.08 9.66 -17.13
CA SER A 284 -5.83 8.55 -17.74
C SER A 284 -7.35 8.79 -17.65
N LYS A 285 -8.09 8.16 -18.55
CA LYS A 285 -9.56 8.17 -18.53
C LYS A 285 -10.12 7.20 -17.50
N ILE A 286 -9.54 6.01 -17.43
CA ILE A 286 -9.86 4.95 -16.45
C ILE A 286 -8.55 4.21 -16.14
N VAL A 287 -8.39 3.79 -14.87
CA VAL A 287 -7.30 2.92 -14.43
C VAL A 287 -7.83 1.51 -14.19
N PHE A 288 -7.11 0.51 -14.69
CA PHE A 288 -7.37 -0.92 -14.49
C PHE A 288 -6.28 -1.49 -13.59
N THR A 289 -6.65 -2.11 -12.47
CA THR A 289 -5.67 -2.52 -11.48
C THR A 289 -6.05 -3.79 -10.71
N ASP A 290 -5.06 -4.49 -10.20
CA ASP A 290 -5.19 -5.51 -9.16
C ASP A 290 -4.65 -5.03 -7.79
N SER A 291 -4.14 -3.80 -7.72
CA SER A 291 -3.51 -3.19 -6.54
C SER A 291 -4.51 -2.52 -5.61
N GLY A 292 -4.42 -2.80 -4.29
CA GLY A 292 -5.18 -2.06 -3.27
C GLY A 292 -4.77 -0.59 -3.17
N GLY A 293 -3.47 -0.28 -3.24
CA GLY A 293 -2.97 1.10 -3.16
C GLY A 293 -3.45 1.99 -4.31
N ILE A 294 -3.52 1.45 -5.53
CA ILE A 294 -4.01 2.19 -6.69
C ILE A 294 -5.49 2.56 -6.56
N GLN A 295 -6.30 1.73 -5.91
CA GLN A 295 -7.70 2.05 -5.62
C GLN A 295 -7.83 3.29 -4.71
N GLU A 296 -6.95 3.43 -3.71
CA GLU A 296 -6.86 4.60 -2.85
C GLU A 296 -6.40 5.84 -3.62
N GLU A 297 -5.31 5.70 -4.37
CA GLU A 297 -4.70 6.77 -5.15
C GLU A 297 -5.68 7.32 -6.20
N THR A 298 -6.34 6.47 -6.97
CA THR A 298 -7.34 6.86 -7.98
C THR A 298 -8.54 7.56 -7.36
N SER A 299 -9.04 7.06 -6.23
CA SER A 299 -10.14 7.69 -5.49
C SER A 299 -9.76 9.10 -5.03
N LEU A 300 -8.55 9.28 -4.45
CA LEU A 300 -8.05 10.57 -3.98
C LEU A 300 -7.88 11.60 -5.10
N ILE A 301 -7.51 11.19 -6.31
CA ILE A 301 -7.30 12.09 -7.45
C ILE A 301 -8.53 12.24 -8.35
N GLY A 302 -9.62 11.49 -8.09
CA GLY A 302 -10.85 11.55 -8.87
C GLY A 302 -10.75 10.91 -10.25
N VAL A 303 -10.01 9.81 -10.37
CA VAL A 303 -9.90 9.01 -11.59
C VAL A 303 -10.69 7.72 -11.42
N PRO A 304 -11.57 7.34 -12.37
CA PRO A 304 -12.28 6.07 -12.32
C PRO A 304 -11.35 4.88 -12.24
N CYS A 305 -11.66 3.92 -11.36
CA CYS A 305 -10.90 2.70 -11.17
C CYS A 305 -11.75 1.46 -11.48
N ILE A 306 -11.17 0.51 -12.23
CA ILE A 306 -11.75 -0.82 -12.43
C ILE A 306 -10.77 -1.84 -11.81
N THR A 307 -11.23 -2.49 -10.75
CA THR A 307 -10.42 -3.45 -10.02
C THR A 307 -10.65 -4.86 -10.57
N LEU A 308 -9.57 -5.45 -11.06
CA LEU A 308 -9.53 -6.77 -11.67
C LEU A 308 -9.34 -7.87 -10.61
N ARG A 309 -10.21 -7.86 -9.61
CA ARG A 309 -10.23 -8.81 -8.49
C ARG A 309 -11.67 -9.19 -8.16
N THR A 310 -11.84 -10.28 -7.42
CA THR A 310 -13.15 -10.72 -6.90
C THR A 310 -13.48 -10.12 -5.54
N THR A 311 -12.47 -9.71 -4.78
CA THR A 311 -12.57 -9.10 -3.45
C THR A 311 -11.68 -7.88 -3.35
N THR A 312 -11.98 -6.98 -2.41
CA THR A 312 -11.10 -5.85 -2.07
C THR A 312 -11.26 -5.45 -0.61
N GLU A 313 -10.17 -5.03 -0.02
CA GLU A 313 -10.12 -4.44 1.30
C GLU A 313 -10.44 -2.92 1.31
N ARG A 314 -10.69 -2.31 0.13
CA ARG A 314 -11.00 -0.87 -0.03
C ARG A 314 -12.50 -0.65 -0.22
N GLN A 315 -13.31 -1.14 0.73
CA GLN A 315 -14.78 -1.12 0.66
C GLN A 315 -15.37 0.27 0.41
N ILE A 316 -14.78 1.31 1.02
CA ILE A 316 -15.22 2.69 0.85
C ILE A 316 -15.18 3.13 -0.62
N SER A 317 -14.18 2.69 -1.41
CA SER A 317 -14.07 3.04 -2.82
C SER A 317 -15.20 2.46 -3.67
N LEU A 318 -15.75 1.31 -3.27
CA LEU A 318 -16.93 0.71 -3.91
C LEU A 318 -18.20 1.48 -3.52
N LYS A 319 -18.37 1.81 -2.23
CA LYS A 319 -19.51 2.60 -1.74
C LYS A 319 -19.60 3.97 -2.44
N GLU A 320 -18.47 4.66 -2.57
CA GLU A 320 -18.41 5.95 -3.27
C GLU A 320 -18.43 5.83 -4.79
N LYS A 321 -18.45 4.61 -5.32
CA LYS A 321 -18.45 4.33 -6.76
C LYS A 321 -17.27 4.97 -7.51
N THR A 322 -16.15 5.22 -6.82
CA THR A 322 -14.88 5.62 -7.44
C THR A 322 -14.17 4.42 -8.07
N ASN A 323 -14.53 3.22 -7.63
CA ASN A 323 -14.01 1.95 -8.06
C ASN A 323 -15.13 0.93 -8.31
N ILE A 324 -14.96 0.08 -9.34
CA ILE A 324 -15.86 -1.05 -9.63
C ILE A 324 -15.05 -2.34 -9.67
N LEU A 325 -15.50 -3.33 -8.90
CA LEU A 325 -14.90 -4.66 -8.82
C LEU A 325 -15.48 -5.54 -9.94
N THR A 326 -14.63 -5.97 -10.88
CA THR A 326 -15.10 -6.73 -12.06
C THR A 326 -14.55 -8.14 -12.16
N GLY A 327 -13.48 -8.47 -11.44
CA GLY A 327 -12.69 -9.64 -11.78
C GLY A 327 -12.13 -9.53 -13.19
N TYR A 328 -12.00 -10.67 -13.86
CA TYR A 328 -11.38 -10.78 -15.18
C TYR A 328 -12.39 -10.92 -16.34
N THR A 329 -13.69 -10.82 -16.04
CA THR A 329 -14.77 -11.13 -16.99
C THR A 329 -14.98 -9.96 -17.96
N TYR A 330 -14.88 -10.23 -19.28
CA TYR A 330 -15.07 -9.24 -20.33
C TYR A 330 -16.36 -8.42 -20.18
N SER A 331 -17.51 -9.10 -19.96
CA SER A 331 -18.81 -8.42 -19.85
C SER A 331 -18.88 -7.45 -18.67
N LYS A 332 -18.32 -7.83 -17.49
CA LYS A 332 -18.27 -6.97 -16.30
C LYS A 332 -17.36 -5.76 -16.53
N ILE A 333 -16.18 -5.96 -17.13
CA ILE A 333 -15.25 -4.87 -17.48
C ILE A 333 -15.91 -3.92 -18.46
N ASN A 334 -16.56 -4.44 -19.52
CA ASN A 334 -17.26 -3.62 -20.51
C ASN A 334 -18.36 -2.78 -19.90
N LYS A 335 -19.21 -3.34 -19.01
CA LYS A 335 -20.24 -2.62 -18.27
C LYS A 335 -19.65 -1.51 -17.39
N ALA A 336 -18.54 -1.77 -16.70
CA ALA A 336 -17.86 -0.80 -15.86
C ALA A 336 -17.27 0.37 -16.67
N ILE A 337 -16.67 0.11 -17.84
CA ILE A 337 -16.21 1.17 -18.75
C ILE A 337 -17.38 2.04 -19.19
N ALA A 338 -18.49 1.42 -19.66
CA ALA A 338 -19.68 2.15 -20.10
C ALA A 338 -20.25 3.02 -18.97
N TYR A 339 -20.32 2.50 -17.75
CA TYR A 339 -20.74 3.27 -16.57
C TYR A 339 -19.86 4.52 -16.36
N PHE A 340 -18.53 4.37 -16.39
CA PHE A 340 -17.62 5.49 -16.16
C PHE A 340 -17.54 6.49 -17.34
N PHE A 341 -18.01 6.13 -18.51
CA PHE A 341 -18.17 7.10 -19.61
C PHE A 341 -19.32 8.07 -19.38
N LEU A 342 -20.33 7.64 -18.61
CA LEU A 342 -21.51 8.44 -18.28
C LEU A 342 -21.38 9.18 -16.93
N LYS A 343 -20.39 8.83 -16.11
CA LYS A 343 -20.23 9.37 -14.75
C LYS A 343 -18.91 10.08 -14.58
N LYS A 344 -18.97 11.30 -14.09
CA LYS A 344 -17.79 12.06 -13.66
C LYS A 344 -17.48 11.71 -12.20
N ILE A 345 -16.29 11.21 -11.94
CA ILE A 345 -15.82 10.89 -10.59
C ILE A 345 -15.16 12.12 -9.98
N LYS A 346 -15.56 12.46 -8.75
CA LYS A 346 -14.94 13.52 -7.96
C LYS A 346 -13.85 12.92 -7.04
N PRO A 347 -12.81 13.69 -6.70
CA PRO A 347 -11.83 13.27 -5.69
C PRO A 347 -12.52 12.93 -4.37
N SER A 348 -12.20 11.76 -3.80
CA SER A 348 -12.71 11.33 -2.50
C SER A 348 -11.86 11.92 -1.37
N LYS A 349 -12.50 12.24 -0.25
CA LYS A 349 -11.83 12.60 1.01
C LYS A 349 -11.82 11.43 2.01
N ALA A 350 -12.43 10.31 1.67
CA ALA A 350 -12.58 9.18 2.60
C ALA A 350 -11.23 8.61 3.07
N PHE A 351 -10.23 8.62 2.20
CA PHE A 351 -8.88 8.15 2.54
C PHE A 351 -7.99 9.24 3.19
N GLY A 352 -8.50 10.46 3.42
CA GLY A 352 -7.75 11.51 4.08
C GLY A 352 -7.69 12.83 3.33
N ASP A 353 -7.12 13.83 3.98
CA ASP A 353 -7.09 15.24 3.57
C ASP A 353 -5.66 15.76 3.28
N GLY A 354 -4.67 14.86 3.33
CA GLY A 354 -3.25 15.22 3.19
C GLY A 354 -2.62 15.83 4.45
N ASN A 355 -3.20 15.56 5.63
CA ASN A 355 -2.65 15.92 6.93
C ASN A 355 -2.66 14.73 7.91
N VAL A 356 -2.75 13.52 7.40
CA VAL A 356 -2.87 12.28 8.16
C VAL A 356 -1.63 12.05 9.03
N ALA A 357 -0.45 12.22 8.49
CA ALA A 357 0.81 12.07 9.21
C ALA A 357 0.92 13.01 10.43
N LYS A 358 0.52 14.28 10.26
CA LYS A 358 0.50 15.25 11.37
C LYS A 358 -0.48 14.83 12.45
N ARG A 359 -1.65 14.32 12.08
CA ARG A 359 -2.69 13.82 12.99
C ARG A 359 -2.20 12.62 13.79
N ILE A 360 -1.59 11.63 13.11
CA ILE A 360 -0.99 10.45 13.75
C ILE A 360 0.07 10.85 14.79
N VAL A 361 1.04 11.67 14.42
CA VAL A 361 2.12 12.09 15.33
C VAL A 361 1.59 12.91 16.51
N LYS A 362 0.56 13.76 16.31
CA LYS A 362 -0.11 14.47 17.38
C LYS A 362 -0.74 13.50 18.39
N LEU A 363 -1.47 12.49 17.90
CA LEU A 363 -2.11 11.48 18.76
C LEU A 363 -1.08 10.65 19.53
N ILE A 364 -0.01 10.20 18.89
CA ILE A 364 1.07 9.46 19.58
C ILE A 364 1.66 10.30 20.73
N ASN A 365 1.93 11.59 20.50
CA ASN A 365 2.43 12.49 21.55
C ASN A 365 1.44 12.66 22.70
N GLN A 366 0.14 12.72 22.42
CA GLN A 366 -0.89 12.81 23.46
C GLN A 366 -0.96 11.53 24.30
N ILE A 367 -0.88 10.37 23.66
CA ILE A 367 -0.87 9.05 24.31
C ILE A 367 0.38 8.90 25.20
N ASP A 368 1.55 9.32 24.70
CA ASP A 368 2.80 9.24 25.45
C ASP A 368 2.76 10.11 26.72
N LYS A 369 2.28 11.36 26.61
CA LYS A 369 2.12 12.27 27.75
C LYS A 369 1.16 11.73 28.81
N LYS A 370 0.02 11.13 28.40
CA LYS A 370 -0.92 10.50 29.33
C LYS A 370 -0.30 9.31 30.07
N SER A 371 0.46 8.48 29.36
CA SER A 371 1.16 7.33 29.95
C SER A 371 2.25 7.74 30.94
N THR A 372 2.89 8.90 30.77
CA THR A 372 3.94 9.43 31.67
C THR A 372 3.37 10.06 32.92
N LYS A 373 2.09 10.49 32.92
CA LYS A 373 1.43 11.07 34.12
C LYS A 373 0.83 10.03 35.06
N ILE A 374 0.67 8.78 34.62
CA ILE A 374 0.06 7.68 35.40
C ILE A 374 1.14 6.80 36.07
N ASN A 375 2.40 6.95 35.66
CA ASN A 375 3.57 6.32 36.28
C ASN A 375 4.35 7.32 37.15
#